data_95232cfda3d419f9fc3db0a96eacf82e
#
_entry.id   95232cfda3d419f9fc3db0a96eacf82e
#
_cell.length_a   1.000
_cell.length_b   1.000
_cell.length_c   1.000
_cell.angle_alpha   90.00
_cell.angle_beta   90.00
_cell.angle_gamma   90.00
#
_symmetry.space_group_name_H-M   'P 1'
#
loop_
_entity.id
_entity.type
_entity.pdbx_description
1 polymer ?
#
loop_
_entity_poly.entity_id
_entity_poly.type
_entity_poly.pdbx_seq_one_letter_code
_entity_poly.pdbx_strand_id
1 'polypeptide(L)'
;MGIPIQEVSYNWHGTLSRRTKTQYIILHHVAASDRTPQEIHQEHLARGWAGIGYHYLISKNGTIYHGRPRDVIGAHCEGHNSESVGISAVGNYETEQMPPIQWKAILDLVNELKAVYPGAKVVGHKELYATACPGRNYPLEQLKAGIGPKEIIEEVLGMFKDVADGYWAKGSIERLAKMGLLAGDNQGNFNPEKPITRAEVAAVLDRLLQMFGK
;
A
#
# COMPACT_ATOMS: atom_id res chain seq x y z
N MET A 1 6.90 12.42 9.26
CA MET A 1 6.03 12.73 8.10
C MET A 1 5.07 11.56 7.93
N GLY A 2 3.75 11.84 7.72
CA GLY A 2 2.77 10.77 7.43
C GLY A 2 3.06 10.10 6.09
N ILE A 3 2.52 8.89 5.90
CA ILE A 3 2.63 8.18 4.61
C ILE A 3 1.81 8.92 3.54
N PRO A 4 2.28 8.95 2.28
CA PRO A 4 1.54 9.58 1.20
C PRO A 4 0.28 8.75 0.87
N ILE A 5 -0.90 9.39 0.95
CA ILE A 5 -2.18 8.78 0.59
C ILE A 5 -2.82 9.63 -0.49
N GLN A 6 -3.26 9.00 -1.58
CA GLN A 6 -3.93 9.69 -2.67
C GLN A 6 -5.40 9.88 -2.37
N GLU A 7 -5.85 11.12 -2.50
CA GLU A 7 -7.27 11.47 -2.40
C GLU A 7 -8.01 11.04 -3.67
N VAL A 8 -9.22 10.52 -3.49
CA VAL A 8 -10.10 10.10 -4.57
C VAL A 8 -11.48 10.70 -4.33
N SER A 9 -12.03 11.35 -5.35
CA SER A 9 -13.39 11.88 -5.28
C SER A 9 -14.42 10.80 -5.57
N TYR A 10 -15.46 10.74 -4.74
CA TYR A 10 -16.56 9.76 -4.86
C TYR A 10 -17.92 10.45 -4.80
N ASN A 11 -18.85 9.96 -5.60
CA ASN A 11 -20.26 10.33 -5.52
C ASN A 11 -21.00 9.38 -4.58
N TRP A 12 -21.12 9.75 -3.32
CA TRP A 12 -21.76 8.92 -2.29
C TRP A 12 -23.28 8.86 -2.46
N HIS A 13 -23.84 7.67 -2.25
CA HIS A 13 -25.28 7.48 -2.20
C HIS A 13 -25.76 7.49 -0.74
N GLY A 14 -26.47 8.54 -0.34
CA GLY A 14 -26.93 8.73 1.04
C GLY A 14 -25.89 9.32 1.99
N THR A 15 -26.18 9.25 3.28
CA THR A 15 -25.36 9.87 4.34
C THR A 15 -24.44 8.83 4.99
N LEU A 16 -23.19 9.20 5.17
CA LEU A 16 -22.20 8.39 5.90
C LEU A 16 -22.24 8.77 7.39
N SER A 17 -22.49 7.79 8.25
CA SER A 17 -22.53 7.97 9.70
C SER A 17 -21.12 7.93 10.31
N ARG A 18 -20.86 8.76 11.32
CA ARG A 18 -19.57 8.77 12.03
C ARG A 18 -19.38 7.52 12.89
N ARG A 19 -18.14 7.03 12.93
CA ARG A 19 -17.71 5.98 13.85
C ARG A 19 -17.25 6.64 15.16
N THR A 20 -17.67 6.08 16.29
CA THR A 20 -17.35 6.62 17.63
C THR A 20 -16.22 5.89 18.34
N LYS A 21 -15.91 4.66 17.91
CA LYS A 21 -14.79 3.87 18.45
C LYS A 21 -14.12 3.06 17.35
N THR A 22 -12.85 2.69 17.57
CA THR A 22 -12.11 1.79 16.67
C THR A 22 -11.43 0.71 17.51
N GLN A 23 -11.91 -0.51 17.38
CA GLN A 23 -11.37 -1.69 18.08
C GLN A 23 -10.54 -2.57 17.14
N TYR A 24 -10.79 -2.46 15.81
CA TYR A 24 -10.13 -3.30 14.83
C TYR A 24 -9.61 -2.50 13.64
N ILE A 25 -8.48 -2.94 13.13
CA ILE A 25 -7.97 -2.65 11.78
C ILE A 25 -8.10 -3.95 11.01
N ILE A 26 -9.05 -4.02 10.06
CA ILE A 26 -9.40 -5.25 9.38
C ILE A 26 -8.77 -5.27 8.00
N LEU A 27 -7.99 -6.32 7.73
CA LEU A 27 -7.28 -6.53 6.49
C LEU A 27 -8.13 -7.38 5.52
N HIS A 28 -8.24 -6.90 4.29
CA HIS A 28 -8.99 -7.51 3.21
C HIS A 28 -8.17 -7.62 1.93
N HIS A 29 -8.63 -8.45 1.00
CA HIS A 29 -8.30 -8.35 -0.41
C HIS A 29 -9.57 -8.03 -1.23
N VAL A 30 -9.38 -7.49 -2.43
CA VAL A 30 -10.48 -7.21 -3.37
C VAL A 30 -10.99 -8.49 -4.03
N ALA A 31 -10.19 -9.56 -4.00
CA ALA A 31 -10.40 -10.83 -4.72
C ALA A 31 -10.44 -10.67 -6.27
N ALA A 32 -9.79 -9.63 -6.79
CA ALA A 32 -9.62 -9.37 -8.21
C ALA A 32 -8.21 -8.84 -8.48
N SER A 33 -7.58 -9.27 -9.59
CA SER A 33 -6.17 -8.99 -9.89
C SER A 33 -5.87 -7.53 -10.17
N ASP A 34 -6.84 -6.79 -10.66
CA ASP A 34 -6.71 -5.36 -10.97
C ASP A 34 -8.06 -4.66 -10.76
N ARG A 35 -8.05 -3.57 -10.03
CA ARG A 35 -9.21 -2.70 -9.78
C ARG A 35 -8.76 -1.33 -9.33
N THR A 36 -9.38 -0.31 -9.88
CA THR A 36 -9.26 1.06 -9.42
C THR A 36 -10.21 1.36 -8.26
N PRO A 37 -9.94 2.39 -7.46
CA PRO A 37 -10.87 2.82 -6.41
C PRO A 37 -12.27 3.16 -6.93
N GLN A 38 -12.37 3.75 -8.13
CA GLN A 38 -13.62 4.12 -8.78
C GLN A 38 -14.44 2.89 -9.19
N GLU A 39 -13.79 1.86 -9.75
CA GLU A 39 -14.46 0.60 -10.12
C GLU A 39 -15.05 -0.08 -8.87
N ILE A 40 -14.27 -0.18 -7.79
CA ILE A 40 -14.77 -0.75 -6.52
C ILE A 40 -15.92 0.09 -5.96
N HIS A 41 -15.83 1.41 -6.07
CA HIS A 41 -16.91 2.30 -5.64
C HIS A 41 -18.20 2.02 -6.43
N GLN A 42 -18.12 1.88 -7.77
CA GLN A 42 -19.27 1.55 -8.62
C GLN A 42 -19.83 0.15 -8.33
N GLU A 43 -18.96 -0.85 -8.14
CA GLU A 43 -19.38 -2.19 -7.76
C GLU A 43 -20.16 -2.21 -6.43
N HIS A 44 -19.74 -1.39 -5.45
CA HIS A 44 -20.41 -1.29 -4.17
C HIS A 44 -21.73 -0.49 -4.25
N LEU A 45 -21.79 0.55 -5.09
CA LEU A 45 -23.06 1.24 -5.40
C LEU A 45 -24.07 0.29 -6.05
N ALA A 46 -23.62 -0.54 -6.99
CA ALA A 46 -24.47 -1.54 -7.66
C ALA A 46 -25.02 -2.61 -6.68
N ARG A 47 -24.39 -2.82 -5.54
CA ARG A 47 -24.89 -3.68 -4.44
C ARG A 47 -25.86 -2.94 -3.52
N GLY A 48 -26.20 -1.67 -3.80
CA GLY A 48 -27.08 -0.83 -2.97
C GLY A 48 -26.38 -0.20 -1.77
N TRP A 49 -25.02 -0.24 -1.72
CA TRP A 49 -24.26 0.41 -0.66
C TRP A 49 -24.06 1.91 -0.96
N ALA A 50 -23.67 2.70 0.04
CA ALA A 50 -23.41 4.13 -0.14
C ALA A 50 -22.18 4.44 -1.02
N GLY A 51 -21.44 3.44 -1.46
CA GLY A 51 -20.21 3.51 -2.23
C GLY A 51 -19.13 2.60 -1.63
N ILE A 52 -17.85 2.83 -1.99
CA ILE A 52 -16.74 2.02 -1.51
C ILE A 52 -16.82 1.81 0.01
N GLY A 53 -16.75 0.55 0.45
CA GLY A 53 -16.91 0.17 1.86
C GLY A 53 -15.62 0.24 2.65
N TYR A 54 -14.46 0.12 1.99
CA TYR A 54 -13.14 0.18 2.60
C TYR A 54 -12.71 1.62 2.89
N HIS A 55 -11.94 1.83 3.96
CA HIS A 55 -11.39 3.15 4.30
C HIS A 55 -10.11 3.43 3.49
N TYR A 56 -9.38 2.38 3.19
CA TYR A 56 -8.17 2.46 2.38
C TYR A 56 -8.12 1.32 1.36
N LEU A 57 -7.64 1.64 0.17
CA LEU A 57 -7.35 0.68 -0.88
C LEU A 57 -5.87 0.80 -1.26
N ILE A 58 -5.18 -0.33 -1.36
CA ILE A 58 -3.77 -0.37 -1.74
C ILE A 58 -3.65 -1.13 -3.07
N SER A 59 -3.12 -0.47 -4.09
CA SER A 59 -2.82 -1.10 -5.39
C SER A 59 -1.54 -1.92 -5.33
N LYS A 60 -1.33 -2.80 -6.33
CA LYS A 60 -0.17 -3.70 -6.40
C LYS A 60 1.18 -2.98 -6.44
N ASN A 61 1.23 -1.74 -6.93
CA ASN A 61 2.43 -0.90 -6.94
C ASN A 61 2.68 -0.17 -5.61
N GLY A 62 1.88 -0.44 -4.57
CA GLY A 62 2.02 0.16 -3.25
C GLY A 62 1.34 1.53 -3.09
N THR A 63 0.67 2.07 -4.09
CA THR A 63 -0.09 3.31 -3.93
C THR A 63 -1.27 3.10 -2.99
N ILE A 64 -1.38 3.96 -1.98
CA ILE A 64 -2.47 3.96 -1.01
C ILE A 64 -3.49 5.02 -1.41
N TYR A 65 -4.73 4.65 -1.51
CA TYR A 65 -5.86 5.53 -1.82
C TYR A 65 -6.78 5.66 -0.62
N HIS A 66 -7.29 6.88 -0.37
CA HIS A 66 -8.46 7.04 0.45
C HIS A 66 -9.69 6.45 -0.25
N GLY A 67 -10.42 5.63 0.49
CA GLY A 67 -11.75 5.16 0.13
C GLY A 67 -12.81 5.93 0.92
N ARG A 68 -13.50 5.26 1.85
CA ARG A 68 -14.44 5.89 2.78
C ARG A 68 -13.67 6.76 3.78
N PRO A 69 -14.17 7.95 4.15
CA PRO A 69 -13.50 8.79 5.15
C PRO A 69 -13.19 8.00 6.42
N ARG A 70 -11.98 8.20 6.99
CA ARG A 70 -11.45 7.39 8.08
C ARG A 70 -12.33 7.33 9.33
N ASP A 71 -13.07 8.40 9.61
CA ASP A 71 -13.88 8.56 10.83
C ASP A 71 -15.35 8.15 10.65
N VAL A 72 -15.74 7.58 9.52
CA VAL A 72 -17.11 7.09 9.30
C VAL A 72 -17.19 5.57 9.40
N ILE A 73 -18.42 5.06 9.53
CA ILE A 73 -18.72 3.63 9.57
C ILE A 73 -18.46 3.02 8.20
N GLY A 74 -17.70 1.93 8.16
CA GLY A 74 -17.39 1.18 6.95
C GLY A 74 -18.57 0.37 6.39
N ALA A 75 -18.32 -0.31 5.26
CA ALA A 75 -19.18 -1.38 4.75
C ALA A 75 -18.28 -2.49 4.18
N HIS A 76 -17.51 -3.14 5.06
CA HIS A 76 -16.49 -4.11 4.68
C HIS A 76 -16.46 -5.38 5.55
N CYS A 77 -17.04 -5.35 6.76
CA CYS A 77 -17.12 -6.49 7.64
C CYS A 77 -18.46 -6.44 8.41
N GLU A 78 -19.40 -7.26 8.05
CA GLU A 78 -20.72 -7.34 8.71
C GLU A 78 -20.56 -7.59 10.21
N GLY A 79 -21.35 -6.89 11.02
CA GLY A 79 -21.25 -6.94 12.49
C GLY A 79 -20.14 -6.06 13.10
N HIS A 80 -19.11 -5.70 12.34
CA HIS A 80 -17.94 -4.96 12.85
C HIS A 80 -17.66 -3.62 12.16
N ASN A 81 -18.52 -3.18 11.23
CA ASN A 81 -18.33 -1.93 10.48
C ASN A 81 -18.27 -0.68 11.36
N SER A 82 -19.04 -0.66 12.46
CA SER A 82 -19.15 0.50 13.37
C SER A 82 -17.98 0.65 14.34
N GLU A 83 -17.06 -0.32 14.38
CA GLU A 83 -15.95 -0.33 15.31
C GLU A 83 -14.59 -0.69 14.65
N SER A 84 -14.51 -0.54 13.33
CA SER A 84 -13.30 -0.93 12.59
C SER A 84 -12.93 0.03 11.46
N VAL A 85 -11.64 0.01 11.11
CA VAL A 85 -11.09 0.56 9.87
C VAL A 85 -10.80 -0.61 8.93
N GLY A 86 -11.29 -0.57 7.69
CA GLY A 86 -11.02 -1.58 6.68
C GLY A 86 -9.94 -1.13 5.70
N ILE A 87 -8.91 -1.96 5.54
CA ILE A 87 -7.84 -1.82 4.55
C ILE A 87 -7.99 -2.95 3.54
N SER A 88 -8.13 -2.64 2.24
CA SER A 88 -8.23 -3.66 1.21
C SER A 88 -7.06 -3.58 0.21
N ALA A 89 -6.43 -4.71 -0.05
CA ALA A 89 -5.40 -4.84 -1.07
C ALA A 89 -6.00 -5.28 -2.40
N VAL A 90 -5.66 -4.60 -3.48
CA VAL A 90 -5.98 -5.03 -4.85
C VAL A 90 -5.19 -6.29 -5.17
N GLY A 91 -5.87 -7.35 -5.50
CA GLY A 91 -5.29 -8.67 -5.78
C GLY A 91 -6.25 -9.79 -5.35
N ASN A 92 -6.04 -10.99 -5.87
CA ASN A 92 -6.70 -12.21 -5.41
C ASN A 92 -5.70 -13.10 -4.67
N TYR A 93 -5.52 -12.90 -3.37
CA TYR A 93 -4.54 -13.64 -2.56
C TYR A 93 -5.00 -15.04 -2.12
N GLU A 94 -6.06 -15.56 -2.71
CA GLU A 94 -6.30 -17.00 -2.75
C GLU A 94 -5.39 -17.69 -3.78
N THR A 95 -5.00 -16.97 -4.86
CA THR A 95 -4.27 -17.54 -6.00
C THR A 95 -2.98 -16.81 -6.32
N GLU A 96 -2.88 -15.51 -6.03
CA GLU A 96 -1.73 -14.66 -6.31
C GLU A 96 -0.80 -14.54 -5.08
N GLN A 97 0.45 -14.14 -5.33
CA GLN A 97 1.37 -13.68 -4.28
C GLN A 97 1.31 -12.16 -4.19
N MET A 98 1.38 -11.64 -2.97
CA MET A 98 1.38 -10.19 -2.76
C MET A 98 2.74 -9.60 -3.16
N PRO A 99 2.75 -8.56 -4.02
CA PRO A 99 3.99 -7.85 -4.32
C PRO A 99 4.62 -7.25 -3.05
N PRO A 100 5.94 -7.35 -2.87
CA PRO A 100 6.63 -6.81 -1.69
C PRO A 100 6.34 -5.34 -1.43
N ILE A 101 6.25 -4.51 -2.48
CA ILE A 101 5.95 -3.08 -2.35
C ILE A 101 4.54 -2.82 -1.80
N GLN A 102 3.56 -3.64 -2.17
CA GLN A 102 2.20 -3.55 -1.65
C GLN A 102 2.14 -4.00 -0.19
N TRP A 103 2.82 -5.11 0.16
CA TRP A 103 2.93 -5.56 1.54
C TRP A 103 3.54 -4.48 2.44
N LYS A 104 4.64 -3.85 1.99
CA LYS A 104 5.25 -2.74 2.73
C LYS A 104 4.28 -1.58 2.92
N ALA A 105 3.55 -1.18 1.89
CA ALA A 105 2.58 -0.09 1.98
C ALA A 105 1.45 -0.40 2.97
N ILE A 106 0.97 -1.65 3.02
CA ILE A 106 -0.01 -2.11 4.01
C ILE A 106 0.58 -2.03 5.42
N LEU A 107 1.81 -2.50 5.61
CA LEU A 107 2.50 -2.47 6.91
C LEU A 107 2.67 -1.04 7.42
N ASP A 108 3.12 -0.13 6.57
CA ASP A 108 3.30 1.28 6.92
C ASP A 108 1.96 1.90 7.35
N LEU A 109 0.88 1.66 6.59
CA LEU A 109 -0.46 2.13 6.92
C LEU A 109 -1.00 1.52 8.23
N VAL A 110 -0.79 0.24 8.45
CA VAL A 110 -1.15 -0.44 9.71
C VAL A 110 -0.44 0.21 10.89
N ASN A 111 0.86 0.49 10.78
CA ASN A 111 1.64 1.14 11.84
C ASN A 111 1.14 2.57 12.12
N GLU A 112 0.82 3.36 11.08
CA GLU A 112 0.23 4.68 11.25
C GLU A 112 -1.14 4.62 11.93
N LEU A 113 -2.00 3.68 11.51
CA LEU A 113 -3.32 3.51 12.13
C LEU A 113 -3.25 2.99 13.58
N LYS A 114 -2.28 2.15 13.91
CA LYS A 114 -2.03 1.74 15.31
C LYS A 114 -1.61 2.91 16.19
N ALA A 115 -0.87 3.88 15.66
CA ALA A 115 -0.53 5.10 16.36
C ALA A 115 -1.76 6.01 16.60
N VAL A 116 -2.67 6.06 15.62
CA VAL A 116 -3.93 6.83 15.72
C VAL A 116 -4.96 6.15 16.65
N TYR A 117 -5.00 4.81 16.62
CA TYR A 117 -5.95 4.00 17.41
C TYR A 117 -5.21 3.04 18.34
N PRO A 118 -4.62 3.55 19.46
CA PRO A 118 -3.90 2.73 20.41
C PRO A 118 -4.81 1.63 20.97
N GLY A 119 -4.37 0.38 20.89
CA GLY A 119 -5.14 -0.77 21.35
C GLY A 119 -6.06 -1.40 20.29
N ALA A 120 -6.22 -0.83 19.11
CA ALA A 120 -6.92 -1.49 18.01
C ALA A 120 -6.16 -2.75 17.56
N LYS A 121 -6.91 -3.87 17.45
CA LYS A 121 -6.35 -5.15 17.01
C LYS A 121 -6.28 -5.22 15.49
N VAL A 122 -5.15 -5.63 14.95
CA VAL A 122 -5.00 -5.95 13.52
C VAL A 122 -5.48 -7.37 13.30
N VAL A 123 -6.46 -7.56 12.43
CA VAL A 123 -7.08 -8.85 12.14
C VAL A 123 -7.36 -9.01 10.64
N GLY A 124 -7.42 -10.24 10.16
CA GLY A 124 -7.97 -10.53 8.84
C GLY A 124 -9.50 -10.63 8.88
N HIS A 125 -10.17 -10.34 7.77
CA HIS A 125 -11.63 -10.46 7.67
C HIS A 125 -12.14 -11.83 8.13
N LYS A 126 -11.45 -12.92 7.77
CA LYS A 126 -11.79 -14.31 8.17
C LYS A 126 -11.77 -14.57 9.68
N GLU A 127 -11.14 -13.71 10.47
CA GLU A 127 -11.08 -13.87 11.93
C GLU A 127 -12.34 -13.32 12.63
N LEU A 128 -13.16 -12.52 11.91
CA LEU A 128 -14.38 -11.91 12.43
C LEU A 128 -15.65 -12.34 11.65
N TYR A 129 -15.49 -12.90 10.46
CA TYR A 129 -16.59 -13.29 9.58
C TYR A 129 -16.24 -14.57 8.81
N ALA A 130 -17.24 -15.40 8.50
CA ALA A 130 -17.05 -16.66 7.77
C ALA A 130 -16.73 -16.39 6.27
N THR A 131 -15.47 -16.21 5.94
CA THR A 131 -14.97 -15.89 4.58
C THR A 131 -13.55 -16.38 4.39
N ALA A 132 -13.11 -16.56 3.13
CA ALA A 132 -11.71 -16.82 2.79
C ALA A 132 -10.83 -15.54 2.80
N CYS A 133 -11.44 -14.34 2.77
CA CYS A 133 -10.74 -13.06 2.77
C CYS A 133 -9.88 -12.88 4.05
N PRO A 134 -8.63 -12.43 3.95
CA PRO A 134 -7.96 -11.82 2.81
C PRO A 134 -7.22 -12.79 1.86
N GLY A 135 -7.40 -14.09 1.99
CA GLY A 135 -6.80 -15.11 1.16
C GLY A 135 -5.65 -15.87 1.84
N ARG A 136 -5.35 -17.09 1.34
CA ARG A 136 -4.33 -17.99 1.93
C ARG A 136 -2.89 -17.47 1.75
N ASN A 137 -2.65 -16.74 0.66
CA ASN A 137 -1.32 -16.19 0.32
C ASN A 137 -1.15 -14.74 0.84
N TYR A 138 -2.15 -14.20 1.56
CA TYR A 138 -2.04 -12.90 2.19
C TYR A 138 -1.09 -13.00 3.40
N PRO A 139 -0.07 -12.14 3.56
CA PRO A 139 0.89 -12.21 4.67
C PRO A 139 0.30 -11.70 6.00
N LEU A 140 -0.84 -12.28 6.40
CA LEU A 140 -1.64 -11.79 7.52
C LEU A 140 -0.87 -11.82 8.85
N GLU A 141 -0.27 -12.97 9.18
CA GLU A 141 0.42 -13.14 10.47
C GLU A 141 1.67 -12.25 10.55
N GLN A 142 2.38 -12.09 9.44
CA GLN A 142 3.52 -11.17 9.37
C GLN A 142 3.09 -9.72 9.57
N LEU A 143 2.01 -9.27 8.91
CA LEU A 143 1.46 -7.92 9.07
C LEU A 143 0.97 -7.66 10.51
N LYS A 144 0.34 -8.65 11.15
CA LYS A 144 -0.06 -8.59 12.57
C LYS A 144 1.16 -8.47 13.50
N ALA A 145 2.23 -9.17 13.18
CA ALA A 145 3.50 -9.13 13.91
C ALA A 145 4.37 -7.90 13.59
N GLY A 146 3.97 -7.06 12.64
CA GLY A 146 4.77 -5.90 12.21
C GLY A 146 5.99 -6.27 11.34
N ILE A 147 5.96 -7.43 10.70
CA ILE A 147 7.04 -7.94 9.87
C ILE A 147 6.79 -7.58 8.41
N GLY A 148 7.77 -6.92 7.78
CA GLY A 148 7.76 -6.60 6.37
C GLY A 148 8.31 -7.73 5.49
N PRO A 149 8.21 -7.61 4.16
CA PRO A 149 8.78 -8.55 3.22
C PRO A 149 10.31 -8.54 3.31
N LYS A 150 10.92 -9.74 3.35
CA LYS A 150 12.39 -9.90 3.49
C LYS A 150 13.15 -9.18 2.37
N GLU A 151 12.65 -9.28 1.14
CA GLU A 151 13.24 -8.65 -0.05
C GLU A 151 13.35 -7.13 0.10
N ILE A 152 12.35 -6.48 0.73
CA ILE A 152 12.39 -5.03 0.98
C ILE A 152 13.26 -4.70 2.20
N ILE A 153 13.32 -5.57 3.21
CA ILE A 153 14.23 -5.37 4.34
C ILE A 153 15.68 -5.40 3.86
N GLU A 154 16.04 -6.34 3.00
CA GLU A 154 17.37 -6.41 2.38
C GLU A 154 17.58 -5.26 1.38
N GLU A 155 16.55 -4.89 0.61
CA GLU A 155 16.58 -3.77 -0.34
C GLU A 155 16.63 -2.40 0.33
N VAL A 156 16.01 -2.22 1.50
CA VAL A 156 16.04 -0.95 2.26
C VAL A 156 17.30 -0.82 3.10
N LEU A 157 17.86 -1.93 3.61
CA LEU A 157 19.10 -1.91 4.40
C LEU A 157 20.37 -1.79 3.56
N GLY A 158 20.27 -1.81 2.23
CA GLY A 158 21.43 -1.65 1.37
C GLY A 158 21.15 -1.94 -0.10
N MET A 159 20.33 -1.13 -0.76
CA MET A 159 20.20 -1.21 -2.23
C MET A 159 21.58 -1.08 -2.91
N PHE A 160 22.47 -0.35 -2.27
CA PHE A 160 23.86 -0.19 -2.69
C PHE A 160 24.78 -0.26 -1.47
N LYS A 161 25.77 -1.14 -1.51
CA LYS A 161 26.69 -1.42 -0.40
C LYS A 161 27.55 -0.23 0.00
N ASP A 162 27.77 0.68 -0.94
CA ASP A 162 28.62 1.87 -0.84
C ASP A 162 27.84 3.17 -0.56
N VAL A 163 26.52 3.09 -0.35
CA VAL A 163 25.69 4.26 0.01
C VAL A 163 25.27 4.13 1.47
N ALA A 164 26.05 4.73 2.37
CA ALA A 164 25.82 4.69 3.81
C ALA A 164 24.50 5.35 4.22
N ASP A 165 23.93 4.96 5.38
CA ASP A 165 22.65 5.48 5.90
C ASP A 165 22.64 7.00 6.06
N GLY A 166 23.77 7.63 6.39
CA GLY A 166 23.91 9.07 6.52
C GLY A 166 24.31 9.80 5.23
N TYR A 167 24.41 9.10 4.09
CA TYR A 167 24.81 9.75 2.84
C TYR A 167 23.72 10.72 2.36
N TRP A 168 24.07 11.96 2.09
CA TRP A 168 23.13 13.06 1.81
C TRP A 168 22.20 12.79 0.64
N ALA A 169 22.64 12.06 -0.39
CA ALA A 169 21.85 11.73 -1.58
C ALA A 169 21.15 10.38 -1.50
N LYS A 170 21.31 9.58 -0.40
CA LYS A 170 20.78 8.21 -0.29
C LYS A 170 19.31 8.11 -0.70
N GLY A 171 18.44 8.94 -0.14
CA GLY A 171 17.00 8.89 -0.44
C GLY A 171 16.67 9.22 -1.89
N SER A 172 17.47 10.04 -2.57
CA SER A 172 17.31 10.33 -4.00
C SER A 172 17.78 9.17 -4.87
N ILE A 173 18.95 8.60 -4.55
CA ILE A 173 19.53 7.44 -5.24
C ILE A 173 18.54 6.28 -5.19
N GLU A 174 18.05 5.92 -4.02
CA GLU A 174 17.11 4.82 -3.82
C GLU A 174 15.79 5.04 -4.58
N ARG A 175 15.21 6.26 -4.55
CA ARG A 175 14.00 6.56 -5.31
C ARG A 175 14.19 6.41 -6.80
N LEU A 176 15.26 6.96 -7.36
CA LEU A 176 15.53 6.91 -8.78
C LEU A 176 15.89 5.51 -9.26
N ALA A 177 16.55 4.72 -8.42
CA ALA A 177 16.83 3.31 -8.70
C ALA A 177 15.54 2.47 -8.70
N LYS A 178 14.63 2.68 -7.71
CA LYS A 178 13.30 2.03 -7.66
C LYS A 178 12.44 2.36 -8.88
N MET A 179 12.60 3.57 -9.42
CA MET A 179 11.93 3.99 -10.66
C MET A 179 12.61 3.41 -11.93
N GLY A 180 13.72 2.69 -11.81
CA GLY A 180 14.47 2.17 -12.94
C GLY A 180 15.24 3.24 -13.73
N LEU A 181 15.34 4.45 -13.19
CA LEU A 181 16.05 5.57 -13.83
C LEU A 181 17.57 5.46 -13.64
N LEU A 182 18.00 4.98 -12.48
CA LEU A 182 19.41 4.73 -12.14
C LEU A 182 19.60 3.24 -11.84
N ALA A 183 20.82 2.76 -12.01
CA ALA A 183 21.22 1.42 -11.63
C ALA A 183 22.63 1.43 -11.03
N GLY A 184 22.90 0.49 -10.14
CA GLY A 184 24.26 0.21 -9.66
C GLY A 184 25.02 -0.71 -10.60
N ASP A 185 26.22 -1.06 -10.20
CA ASP A 185 27.05 -2.05 -10.88
C ASP A 185 26.65 -3.50 -10.55
N ASN A 186 27.23 -4.46 -11.26
CA ASN A 186 26.97 -5.90 -11.05
C ASN A 186 27.50 -6.45 -9.70
N GLN A 187 28.17 -5.61 -8.90
CA GLN A 187 28.69 -5.93 -7.58
C GLN A 187 27.79 -5.38 -6.46
N GLY A 188 26.73 -4.63 -6.82
CA GLY A 188 25.80 -4.02 -5.88
C GLY A 188 26.28 -2.68 -5.30
N ASN A 189 27.14 -1.94 -6.02
CA ASN A 189 27.54 -0.60 -5.65
C ASN A 189 26.89 0.43 -6.58
N PHE A 190 26.60 1.61 -6.06
CA PHE A 190 26.11 2.75 -6.83
C PHE A 190 27.24 3.64 -7.34
N ASN A 191 28.35 3.67 -6.61
CA ASN A 191 29.50 4.53 -6.86
C ASN A 191 29.13 6.03 -6.88
N PRO A 192 28.56 6.58 -5.80
CA PRO A 192 27.94 7.91 -5.79
C PRO A 192 28.90 9.05 -6.09
N GLU A 193 30.19 8.87 -5.85
CA GLU A 193 31.24 9.86 -6.11
C GLU A 193 31.90 9.72 -7.49
N LYS A 194 31.52 8.68 -8.27
CA LYS A 194 32.05 8.46 -9.61
C LYS A 194 31.46 9.48 -10.59
N PRO A 195 32.30 10.13 -11.44
CA PRO A 195 31.80 11.01 -12.48
C PRO A 195 30.84 10.31 -13.43
N ILE A 196 29.73 10.94 -13.74
CA ILE A 196 28.76 10.47 -14.75
C ILE A 196 29.16 11.00 -16.15
N THR A 197 29.08 10.17 -17.16
CA THR A 197 29.33 10.56 -18.56
C THR A 197 28.12 11.26 -19.17
N ARG A 198 28.36 12.06 -20.24
CA ARG A 198 27.26 12.70 -21.00
C ARG A 198 26.29 11.68 -21.59
N ALA A 199 26.79 10.49 -21.98
CA ALA A 199 25.97 9.41 -22.50
C ALA A 199 25.04 8.82 -21.41
N GLU A 200 25.55 8.61 -20.21
CA GLU A 200 24.75 8.14 -19.06
C GLU A 200 23.66 9.15 -18.67
N VAL A 201 23.99 10.45 -18.66
CA VAL A 201 23.00 11.51 -18.43
C VAL A 201 21.90 11.47 -19.49
N ALA A 202 22.27 11.38 -20.77
CA ALA A 202 21.29 11.29 -21.86
C ALA A 202 20.36 10.07 -21.72
N ALA A 203 20.91 8.91 -21.35
CA ALA A 203 20.13 7.70 -21.13
C ALA A 203 19.15 7.80 -19.94
N VAL A 204 19.54 8.49 -18.86
CA VAL A 204 18.66 8.75 -17.71
C VAL A 204 17.54 9.70 -18.10
N LEU A 205 17.84 10.79 -18.82
CA LEU A 205 16.84 11.74 -19.30
C LEU A 205 15.85 11.10 -20.29
N ASP A 206 16.33 10.23 -21.18
CA ASP A 206 15.47 9.50 -22.12
C ASP A 206 14.47 8.59 -21.39
N ARG A 207 14.93 7.80 -20.40
CA ARG A 207 14.04 6.99 -19.56
C ARG A 207 13.01 7.86 -18.82
N LEU A 208 13.43 9.01 -18.30
CA LEU A 208 12.54 9.95 -17.62
C LEU A 208 11.45 10.46 -18.57
N LEU A 209 11.81 10.86 -19.79
CA LEU A 209 10.86 11.32 -20.80
C LEU A 209 9.88 10.21 -21.21
N GLN A 210 10.33 8.96 -21.34
CA GLN A 210 9.47 7.82 -21.64
C GLN A 210 8.45 7.55 -20.52
N MET A 211 8.75 7.86 -19.26
CA MET A 211 7.80 7.73 -18.15
C MET A 211 6.69 8.79 -18.16
N PHE A 212 6.97 9.99 -18.66
CA PHE A 212 6.00 11.10 -18.71
C PHE A 212 5.36 11.30 -20.08
N GLY A 213 5.82 10.60 -21.10
CA GLY A 213 5.37 10.72 -22.50
C GLY A 213 4.26 9.76 -22.92
N LYS A 214 3.54 9.15 -21.96
CA LYS A 214 2.36 8.29 -22.24
C LYS A 214 1.09 8.93 -21.75
#